data_2cb58b97631bea01d0b3997ba8c484b5
#
_entry.id   2cb58b97631bea01d0b3997ba8c484b5
#
_cell.length_a   1.000
_cell.length_b   1.000
_cell.length_c   1.000
_cell.angle_alpha   90.00
_cell.angle_beta   90.00
_cell.angle_gamma   90.00
#
_symmetry.space_group_name_H-M   'P 1'
#
loop_
_entity.id
_entity.type
_entity.pdbx_description
1 polymer ?
#
loop_
_entity_poly.entity_id
_entity_poly.type
_entity_poly.pdbx_seq_one_letter_code
_entity_poly.pdbx_strand_id
1 'polypeptide(L)'
;MRPFFKTWLTICLLMPLAAHATNREQRLPNVNGYTPKSHVSVPSSKYKSTVKRSTRLSSVSNASSKLVPPMANKESSNVLSRAVNVLGTPYRWGGSSPSKGFDCSGLVKYAFNDATFDLPRTSNAMASGHGTKVDRNDLKPGDLIFFNIKSRRVNHVAIYLGNDRFIHAPRRGKSVTIDTLKKPYWESHYVVAKRVLPKEQNAIQVVQR
;
A
#
# COMPACT_ATOMS: atom_id res chain seq x y z
N MET A 1 51.78 40.12 30.65
CA MET A 1 51.31 38.80 31.13
C MET A 1 51.14 37.87 29.92
N ARG A 2 51.90 36.80 29.87
CA ARG A 2 52.02 35.94 28.69
C ARG A 2 51.00 34.78 28.76
N PRO A 3 50.25 34.39 27.71
CA PRO A 3 49.48 33.17 27.71
C PRO A 3 50.35 31.98 27.29
N PHE A 4 50.29 30.89 28.04
CA PHE A 4 50.93 29.62 27.76
C PHE A 4 50.12 28.82 26.71
N PHE A 5 50.71 28.62 25.51
CA PHE A 5 50.24 27.65 24.52
C PHE A 5 50.66 26.23 24.95
N LYS A 6 49.72 25.37 25.29
CA LYS A 6 49.95 23.93 25.41
C LYS A 6 49.67 23.26 24.08
N THR A 7 50.73 22.93 23.38
CA THR A 7 50.71 22.08 22.18
C THR A 7 50.45 20.63 22.57
N TRP A 8 49.30 20.09 22.18
CA TRP A 8 49.08 18.67 22.27
C TRP A 8 49.47 18.00 20.95
N LEU A 9 50.50 17.16 21.05
CA LEU A 9 51.04 16.34 19.97
C LEU A 9 50.11 15.11 19.81
N THR A 10 49.28 15.06 18.77
CA THR A 10 48.48 13.88 18.43
C THR A 10 49.31 12.95 17.56
N ILE A 11 49.69 11.82 18.15
CA ILE A 11 50.34 10.70 17.47
C ILE A 11 49.29 9.95 16.73
N CYS A 12 49.26 10.06 15.38
CA CYS A 12 48.48 9.21 14.50
C CYS A 12 49.14 7.84 14.39
N LEU A 13 48.56 6.84 15.06
CA LEU A 13 48.94 5.44 14.88
C LEU A 13 48.29 4.91 13.64
N LEU A 14 49.03 4.77 12.55
CA LEU A 14 48.62 4.09 11.32
C LEU A 14 48.59 2.57 11.57
N MET A 15 47.43 1.98 11.71
CA MET A 15 47.27 0.52 11.64
C MET A 15 46.94 0.13 10.21
N PRO A 16 47.63 -0.84 9.62
CA PRO A 16 47.24 -1.40 8.32
C PRO A 16 46.07 -2.36 8.52
N LEU A 17 44.97 -2.10 7.81
CA LEU A 17 43.81 -2.98 7.72
C LEU A 17 44.18 -4.15 6.78
N ALA A 18 44.56 -5.30 7.33
CA ALA A 18 44.68 -6.53 6.58
C ALA A 18 43.27 -7.11 6.34
N ALA A 19 42.78 -6.97 5.13
CA ALA A 19 41.56 -7.61 4.68
C ALA A 19 41.81 -9.12 4.49
N HIS A 20 41.41 -9.93 5.46
CA HIS A 20 41.32 -11.39 5.27
C HIS A 20 39.95 -11.71 4.68
N ALA A 21 39.92 -11.87 3.34
CA ALA A 21 38.83 -12.50 2.63
C ALA A 21 38.89 -14.01 2.88
N THR A 22 38.20 -14.50 3.91
CA THR A 22 37.96 -15.94 4.06
C THR A 22 36.75 -16.31 3.20
N ASN A 23 37.06 -16.83 2.02
CA ASN A 23 36.09 -17.52 1.16
C ASN A 23 35.70 -18.85 1.84
N ARG A 24 34.62 -18.85 2.61
CA ARG A 24 34.05 -20.06 3.21
C ARG A 24 33.03 -20.64 2.24
N GLU A 25 33.55 -21.44 1.31
CA GLU A 25 32.76 -22.36 0.49
C GLU A 25 32.04 -23.34 1.41
N GLN A 26 30.76 -23.10 1.73
CA GLN A 26 29.94 -24.08 2.44
C GLN A 26 29.53 -25.15 1.44
N ARG A 27 30.23 -26.28 1.46
CA ARG A 27 29.82 -27.53 0.82
C ARG A 27 28.47 -27.93 1.41
N LEU A 28 27.43 -27.95 0.57
CA LEU A 28 26.16 -28.58 0.87
C LEU A 28 26.37 -30.10 0.98
N PRO A 29 25.76 -30.78 1.97
CA PRO A 29 25.85 -32.26 2.03
C PRO A 29 25.10 -32.86 0.85
N ASN A 30 25.78 -33.76 0.17
CA ASN A 30 25.28 -34.58 -0.93
C ASN A 30 24.21 -35.55 -0.39
N VAL A 31 22.93 -35.26 -0.62
CA VAL A 31 21.83 -36.20 -0.39
C VAL A 31 21.55 -36.99 -1.68
N ASN A 32 22.45 -37.89 -2.05
CA ASN A 32 22.15 -38.98 -2.99
C ASN A 32 21.22 -39.97 -2.30
N GLY A 33 20.00 -40.09 -2.78
CA GLY A 33 19.09 -41.12 -2.30
C GLY A 33 17.61 -40.85 -2.55
N TYR A 34 17.24 -40.30 -3.70
CA TYR A 34 15.85 -40.35 -4.12
C TYR A 34 15.75 -40.98 -5.53
N THR A 35 15.47 -42.27 -5.58
CA THR A 35 15.06 -42.94 -6.80
C THR A 35 13.57 -42.68 -7.02
N PRO A 36 13.14 -42.16 -8.17
CA PRO A 36 11.71 -42.02 -8.48
C PRO A 36 11.18 -43.44 -8.86
N LYS A 37 10.29 -43.96 -8.03
CA LYS A 37 9.52 -45.15 -8.39
C LYS A 37 8.49 -44.79 -9.47
N SER A 38 8.61 -45.54 -10.55
CA SER A 38 7.80 -45.72 -11.73
C SER A 38 6.29 -45.56 -11.59
N HIS A 39 5.73 -44.90 -12.62
CA HIS A 39 4.47 -45.16 -13.32
C HIS A 39 3.28 -45.68 -12.50
N VAL A 40 2.39 -44.80 -12.16
CA VAL A 40 0.96 -45.11 -12.04
C VAL A 40 0.23 -44.49 -13.23
N SER A 41 -0.17 -45.30 -14.16
CA SER A 41 -1.06 -44.97 -15.27
C SER A 41 -2.46 -44.67 -14.74
N VAL A 42 -2.89 -43.42 -14.87
CA VAL A 42 -4.28 -43.01 -14.60
C VAL A 42 -5.11 -43.22 -15.87
N PRO A 43 -6.23 -43.94 -15.84
CA PRO A 43 -7.05 -44.16 -17.03
C PRO A 43 -7.72 -42.86 -17.49
N SER A 44 -7.58 -42.60 -18.78
CA SER A 44 -8.25 -41.52 -19.51
C SER A 44 -9.77 -41.67 -19.43
N SER A 45 -10.38 -40.92 -18.53
CA SER A 45 -11.85 -40.74 -18.53
C SER A 45 -12.17 -39.56 -19.48
N LYS A 46 -12.85 -39.91 -20.56
CA LYS A 46 -13.43 -38.95 -21.50
C LYS A 46 -14.45 -38.05 -20.79
N TYR A 47 -14.01 -36.86 -20.35
CA TYR A 47 -14.92 -35.84 -19.86
C TYR A 47 -15.36 -34.97 -21.03
N LYS A 48 -16.60 -35.17 -21.50
CA LYS A 48 -17.28 -34.26 -22.41
C LYS A 48 -17.46 -32.93 -21.70
N SER A 49 -16.68 -31.91 -22.07
CA SER A 49 -16.86 -30.56 -21.62
C SER A 49 -18.12 -29.96 -22.22
N THR A 50 -19.21 -30.04 -21.49
CA THR A 50 -20.37 -29.19 -21.73
C THR A 50 -20.01 -27.82 -21.16
N VAL A 51 -19.56 -26.89 -22.00
CA VAL A 51 -19.35 -25.50 -21.66
C VAL A 51 -20.71 -24.87 -21.35
N LYS A 52 -21.15 -24.96 -20.12
CA LYS A 52 -22.15 -24.04 -19.60
C LYS A 52 -21.45 -22.70 -19.35
N ARG A 53 -21.60 -21.81 -20.33
CA ARG A 53 -21.31 -20.37 -20.20
C ARG A 53 -22.27 -19.82 -19.16
N SER A 54 -21.90 -19.83 -17.92
CA SER A 54 -22.70 -19.34 -16.79
C SER A 54 -22.05 -18.09 -16.21
N THR A 55 -22.63 -16.96 -16.52
CA THR A 55 -22.99 -15.82 -15.64
C THR A 55 -22.25 -15.74 -14.28
N ARG A 56 -20.92 -15.54 -14.29
CA ARG A 56 -20.18 -15.19 -13.07
C ARG A 56 -19.66 -13.74 -13.03
N LEU A 57 -20.09 -12.91 -13.98
CA LEU A 57 -19.67 -11.50 -14.05
C LEU A 57 -20.57 -10.54 -13.26
N SER A 58 -21.77 -10.96 -12.84
CA SER A 58 -22.69 -10.09 -12.11
C SER A 58 -22.50 -10.07 -10.59
N SER A 59 -21.83 -11.07 -10.00
CA SER A 59 -21.67 -11.14 -8.54
C SER A 59 -20.50 -10.29 -8.00
N VAL A 60 -19.46 -10.02 -8.81
CA VAL A 60 -18.31 -9.21 -8.39
C VAL A 60 -18.66 -7.71 -8.42
N SER A 61 -19.48 -7.28 -9.40
CA SER A 61 -19.95 -5.89 -9.46
C SER A 61 -20.87 -5.53 -8.29
N ASN A 62 -21.72 -6.46 -7.84
CA ASN A 62 -22.63 -6.22 -6.70
C ASN A 62 -21.90 -6.19 -5.33
N ALA A 63 -20.81 -6.94 -5.17
CA ALA A 63 -20.03 -6.89 -3.93
C ALA A 63 -19.23 -5.59 -3.80
N SER A 64 -18.71 -5.07 -4.92
CA SER A 64 -17.97 -3.80 -4.96
C SER A 64 -18.89 -2.60 -4.66
N SER A 65 -20.08 -2.57 -5.23
CA SER A 65 -21.06 -1.49 -5.02
C SER A 65 -21.55 -1.40 -3.57
N LYS A 66 -21.60 -2.53 -2.84
CA LYS A 66 -22.03 -2.56 -1.43
C LYS A 66 -20.99 -1.99 -0.47
N LEU A 67 -19.72 -1.91 -0.89
CA LEU A 67 -18.62 -1.37 -0.07
C LEU A 67 -18.41 0.13 -0.28
N VAL A 68 -18.94 0.70 -1.36
CA VAL A 68 -18.85 2.14 -1.66
C VAL A 68 -20.07 2.86 -1.05
N PRO A 69 -19.85 3.87 -0.20
CA PRO A 69 -20.94 4.61 0.42
C PRO A 69 -21.78 5.37 -0.62
N PRO A 70 -23.11 5.39 -0.49
CA PRO A 70 -24.00 6.08 -1.45
C PRO A 70 -23.84 7.60 -1.48
N MET A 71 -23.14 8.19 -0.51
CA MET A 71 -22.89 9.66 -0.40
C MET A 71 -21.55 10.09 -1.01
N ALA A 72 -20.82 9.19 -1.66
CA ALA A 72 -19.58 9.54 -2.35
C ALA A 72 -19.89 10.26 -3.67
N ASN A 73 -19.18 11.35 -3.96
CA ASN A 73 -19.24 11.98 -5.28
C ASN A 73 -18.68 11.04 -6.36
N LYS A 74 -18.90 11.36 -7.63
CA LYS A 74 -18.48 10.51 -8.75
C LYS A 74 -16.98 10.17 -8.71
N GLU A 75 -16.13 11.14 -8.41
CA GLU A 75 -14.68 10.95 -8.32
C GLU A 75 -14.30 10.07 -7.13
N SER A 76 -14.86 10.34 -5.94
CA SER A 76 -14.67 9.47 -4.77
C SER A 76 -15.14 8.05 -5.06
N SER A 77 -16.29 7.87 -5.71
CA SER A 77 -16.83 6.55 -6.06
C SER A 77 -15.88 5.79 -6.98
N ASN A 78 -15.28 6.45 -7.97
CA ASN A 78 -14.28 5.85 -8.87
C ASN A 78 -13.02 5.41 -8.11
N VAL A 79 -12.47 6.30 -7.26
CA VAL A 79 -11.30 5.98 -6.42
C VAL A 79 -11.57 4.79 -5.51
N LEU A 80 -12.72 4.80 -4.81
CA LEU A 80 -13.09 3.74 -3.90
C LEU A 80 -13.31 2.41 -4.62
N SER A 81 -14.00 2.42 -5.77
CA SER A 81 -14.22 1.23 -6.59
C SER A 81 -12.89 0.60 -7.04
N ARG A 82 -11.93 1.42 -7.51
CA ARG A 82 -10.60 0.94 -7.89
C ARG A 82 -9.86 0.31 -6.72
N ALA A 83 -9.88 0.96 -5.56
CA ALA A 83 -9.22 0.45 -4.37
C ALA A 83 -9.85 -0.87 -3.89
N VAL A 84 -11.18 -0.97 -3.87
CA VAL A 84 -11.91 -2.17 -3.45
C VAL A 84 -11.72 -3.33 -4.42
N ASN A 85 -11.64 -3.07 -5.72
CA ASN A 85 -11.42 -4.10 -6.75
C ASN A 85 -10.06 -4.81 -6.64
N VAL A 86 -9.11 -4.26 -5.89
CA VAL A 86 -7.79 -4.87 -5.65
C VAL A 86 -7.63 -5.42 -4.24
N LEU A 87 -8.74 -5.61 -3.49
CA LEU A 87 -8.71 -6.33 -2.22
C LEU A 87 -8.08 -7.72 -2.39
N GLY A 88 -7.29 -8.13 -1.42
CA GLY A 88 -6.57 -9.41 -1.45
C GLY A 88 -5.27 -9.38 -2.24
N THR A 89 -4.96 -8.33 -3.01
CA THR A 89 -3.68 -8.20 -3.72
C THR A 89 -2.52 -8.17 -2.72
N PRO A 90 -1.46 -9.00 -2.89
CA PRO A 90 -0.37 -9.07 -1.94
C PRO A 90 0.37 -7.75 -1.76
N TYR A 91 0.84 -7.49 -0.55
CA TYR A 91 1.75 -6.38 -0.30
C TYR A 91 3.11 -6.63 -0.96
N ARG A 92 3.60 -5.64 -1.67
CA ARG A 92 4.96 -5.59 -2.20
C ARG A 92 5.58 -4.22 -2.01
N TRP A 93 6.74 -4.14 -1.40
CA TRP A 93 7.48 -2.88 -1.27
C TRP A 93 7.78 -2.29 -2.65
N GLY A 94 7.44 -1.03 -2.87
CA GLY A 94 7.57 -0.36 -4.16
C GLY A 94 6.52 -0.77 -5.20
N GLY A 95 5.62 -1.69 -4.88
CA GLY A 95 4.56 -2.14 -5.78
C GLY A 95 3.47 -1.09 -5.98
N SER A 96 2.91 -1.01 -7.20
CA SER A 96 1.90 -0.03 -7.59
C SER A 96 0.90 -0.57 -8.62
N SER A 97 0.80 -1.89 -8.79
CA SER A 97 -0.13 -2.49 -9.75
C SER A 97 -0.71 -3.81 -9.24
N PRO A 98 -1.90 -4.22 -9.72
CA PRO A 98 -2.52 -5.49 -9.33
C PRO A 98 -1.64 -6.71 -9.60
N SER A 99 -0.90 -6.72 -10.70
CA SER A 99 -0.04 -7.85 -11.10
C SER A 99 1.26 -7.95 -10.30
N LYS A 100 1.79 -6.81 -9.82
CA LYS A 100 3.07 -6.76 -9.09
C LYS A 100 2.88 -6.62 -7.57
N GLY A 101 1.65 -6.40 -7.10
CA GLY A 101 1.34 -6.08 -5.71
C GLY A 101 1.43 -4.59 -5.41
N PHE A 102 1.08 -4.22 -4.18
CA PHE A 102 1.03 -2.83 -3.72
C PHE A 102 1.81 -2.62 -2.43
N ASP A 103 2.49 -1.47 -2.30
CA ASP A 103 2.72 -0.86 -1.00
C ASP A 103 1.60 0.15 -0.69
N CYS A 104 1.62 0.75 0.50
CA CYS A 104 0.55 1.64 0.95
C CYS A 104 0.32 2.84 0.01
N SER A 105 1.36 3.53 -0.38
CA SER A 105 1.27 4.69 -1.29
C SER A 105 1.09 4.31 -2.75
N GLY A 106 1.56 3.12 -3.17
CA GLY A 106 1.31 2.57 -4.50
C GLY A 106 -0.16 2.22 -4.71
N LEU A 107 -0.84 1.68 -3.69
CA LEU A 107 -2.29 1.48 -3.71
C LEU A 107 -3.03 2.82 -3.90
N VAL A 108 -2.64 3.85 -3.16
CA VAL A 108 -3.23 5.19 -3.29
C VAL A 108 -3.02 5.74 -4.69
N LYS A 109 -1.79 5.74 -5.23
CA LYS A 109 -1.54 6.20 -6.60
C LYS A 109 -2.37 5.44 -7.64
N TYR A 110 -2.49 4.13 -7.51
CA TYR A 110 -3.31 3.31 -8.39
C TYR A 110 -4.79 3.68 -8.33
N ALA A 111 -5.34 3.86 -7.14
CA ALA A 111 -6.74 4.24 -6.96
C ALA A 111 -7.06 5.62 -7.54
N PHE A 112 -6.13 6.56 -7.42
CA PHE A 112 -6.24 7.95 -7.88
C PHE A 112 -5.70 8.19 -9.29
N ASN A 113 -5.37 7.16 -10.06
CA ASN A 113 -4.70 7.30 -11.37
C ASN A 113 -5.46 8.17 -12.40
N ASP A 114 -6.79 8.24 -12.31
CA ASP A 114 -7.62 9.09 -13.19
C ASP A 114 -7.97 10.43 -12.54
N ALA A 115 -7.41 10.74 -11.38
CA ALA A 115 -7.56 12.06 -10.80
C ALA A 115 -6.78 13.10 -11.62
N THR A 116 -7.29 14.34 -11.66
CA THR A 116 -6.72 15.44 -12.43
C THR A 116 -5.35 15.91 -11.92
N PHE A 117 -4.81 15.28 -10.87
CA PHE A 117 -3.53 15.63 -10.24
C PHE A 117 -2.71 14.38 -9.94
N ASP A 118 -1.39 14.49 -10.04
CA ASP A 118 -0.48 13.38 -9.69
C ASP A 118 -0.08 13.45 -8.21
N LEU A 119 -0.31 12.33 -7.51
CA LEU A 119 0.09 12.18 -6.11
C LEU A 119 1.57 11.77 -6.02
N PRO A 120 2.34 12.31 -5.05
CA PRO A 120 3.70 11.86 -4.80
C PRO A 120 3.79 10.35 -4.55
N ARG A 121 4.98 9.76 -4.82
CA ARG A 121 5.14 8.30 -4.68
C ARG A 121 5.14 7.81 -3.23
N THR A 122 5.51 8.62 -2.27
CA THR A 122 5.67 8.19 -0.88
C THR A 122 4.60 8.76 0.05
N SER A 123 4.23 7.99 1.08
CA SER A 123 3.23 8.44 2.07
C SER A 123 3.62 9.74 2.79
N ASN A 124 4.92 9.92 3.09
CA ASN A 124 5.40 11.15 3.71
C ASN A 124 5.26 12.37 2.79
N ALA A 125 5.63 12.23 1.51
CA ALA A 125 5.47 13.30 0.52
C ALA A 125 3.98 13.60 0.24
N MET A 126 3.10 12.59 0.22
CA MET A 126 1.65 12.79 0.13
C MET A 126 1.11 13.58 1.34
N ALA A 127 1.59 13.27 2.54
CA ALA A 127 1.16 13.98 3.76
C ALA A 127 1.62 15.45 3.77
N SER A 128 2.81 15.74 3.24
CA SER A 128 3.35 17.11 3.14
C SER A 128 2.83 17.88 1.93
N GLY A 129 2.45 17.17 0.87
CA GLY A 129 2.06 17.74 -0.43
C GLY A 129 0.61 18.23 -0.49
N HIS A 130 -0.03 18.00 -1.63
CA HIS A 130 -1.35 18.52 -2.01
C HIS A 130 -2.49 18.10 -1.06
N GLY A 131 -3.56 18.84 -1.14
CA GLY A 131 -4.81 18.60 -0.41
C GLY A 131 -4.96 19.42 0.86
N THR A 132 -6.21 19.56 1.28
CA THR A 132 -6.60 20.29 2.48
C THR A 132 -6.60 19.35 3.68
N LYS A 133 -6.03 19.77 4.80
CA LYS A 133 -6.13 19.06 6.08
C LYS A 133 -7.61 18.94 6.48
N VAL A 134 -7.99 17.75 6.96
CA VAL A 134 -9.36 17.43 7.39
C VAL A 134 -9.33 16.93 8.82
N ASP A 135 -10.26 17.41 9.62
CA ASP A 135 -10.43 16.92 10.98
C ASP A 135 -11.02 15.49 10.96
N ARG A 136 -10.67 14.70 11.97
CA ARG A 136 -11.09 13.30 12.06
C ARG A 136 -12.62 13.13 11.99
N ASN A 137 -13.36 14.07 12.55
CA ASN A 137 -14.83 14.04 12.57
C ASN A 137 -15.46 14.45 11.23
N ASP A 138 -14.69 15.09 10.36
CA ASP A 138 -15.13 15.58 9.04
C ASP A 138 -14.69 14.69 7.88
N LEU A 139 -14.18 13.49 8.19
CA LEU A 139 -13.72 12.55 7.20
C LEU A 139 -14.82 12.14 6.24
N LYS A 140 -14.53 12.19 4.94
CA LYS A 140 -15.42 11.78 3.85
C LYS A 140 -14.77 10.66 3.03
N PRO A 141 -15.57 9.75 2.45
CA PRO A 141 -15.05 8.71 1.56
C PRO A 141 -14.13 9.28 0.48
N GLY A 142 -12.94 8.70 0.32
CA GLY A 142 -11.89 9.19 -0.57
C GLY A 142 -10.82 10.07 0.08
N ASP A 143 -11.00 10.50 1.34
CA ASP A 143 -9.94 11.20 2.08
C ASP A 143 -8.76 10.26 2.35
N LEU A 144 -7.54 10.79 2.34
CA LEU A 144 -6.33 10.08 2.71
C LEU A 144 -6.06 10.21 4.18
N ILE A 145 -5.79 9.08 4.85
CA ILE A 145 -5.43 9.03 6.26
C ILE A 145 -3.97 8.61 6.37
N PHE A 146 -3.21 9.32 7.19
CA PHE A 146 -1.78 9.13 7.37
C PHE A 146 -1.45 8.69 8.79
N PHE A 147 -0.51 7.72 8.90
CA PHE A 147 -0.11 7.11 10.17
C PHE A 147 1.41 7.07 10.32
N ASN A 148 1.86 6.98 11.58
CA ASN A 148 3.27 6.88 11.97
C ASN A 148 3.60 5.53 12.62
N ILE A 149 3.35 4.42 11.93
CA ILE A 149 3.42 3.05 12.49
C ILE A 149 4.82 2.52 12.80
N LYS A 150 5.89 3.09 12.27
CA LYS A 150 7.27 2.62 12.48
C LYS A 150 8.24 3.69 13.00
N SER A 151 7.84 4.93 13.00
CA SER A 151 8.70 6.05 13.39
C SER A 151 7.83 7.25 13.75
N ARG A 152 8.44 8.33 14.25
CA ARG A 152 7.73 9.58 14.54
C ARG A 152 7.23 10.31 13.27
N ARG A 153 7.73 9.92 12.07
CA ARG A 153 7.31 10.50 10.80
C ARG A 153 6.20 9.67 10.17
N VAL A 154 5.38 10.30 9.32
CA VAL A 154 4.42 9.57 8.49
C VAL A 154 5.14 8.53 7.63
N ASN A 155 4.72 7.29 7.75
CA ASN A 155 5.27 6.16 7.00
C ASN A 155 4.20 5.19 6.49
N HIS A 156 2.94 5.52 6.66
CA HIS A 156 1.83 4.75 6.13
C HIS A 156 0.68 5.66 5.70
N VAL A 157 -0.07 5.22 4.69
CA VAL A 157 -1.24 5.92 4.15
C VAL A 157 -2.34 4.93 3.81
N ALA A 158 -3.59 5.36 3.96
CA ALA A 158 -4.80 4.61 3.64
C ALA A 158 -5.85 5.52 2.98
N ILE A 159 -6.84 4.92 2.32
CA ILE A 159 -8.00 5.61 1.74
C ILE A 159 -9.21 5.36 2.64
N TYR A 160 -9.84 6.43 3.10
CA TYR A 160 -11.04 6.36 3.94
C TYR A 160 -12.25 5.91 3.13
N LEU A 161 -13.02 4.96 3.66
CA LEU A 161 -14.20 4.38 3.01
C LEU A 161 -15.53 4.90 3.60
N GLY A 162 -15.47 5.63 4.71
CA GLY A 162 -16.65 5.95 5.52
C GLY A 162 -16.86 4.97 6.67
N ASN A 163 -17.68 5.36 7.66
CA ASN A 163 -18.05 4.54 8.83
C ASN A 163 -16.82 4.01 9.59
N ASP A 164 -15.82 4.87 9.83
CA ASP A 164 -14.54 4.55 10.47
C ASP A 164 -13.72 3.47 9.77
N ARG A 165 -14.06 3.07 8.53
CA ARG A 165 -13.32 2.07 7.77
C ARG A 165 -12.39 2.73 6.77
N PHE A 166 -11.27 2.06 6.51
CA PHE A 166 -10.30 2.46 5.49
C PHE A 166 -9.70 1.25 4.81
N ILE A 167 -9.23 1.41 3.56
CA ILE A 167 -8.53 0.40 2.79
C ILE A 167 -7.05 0.76 2.68
N HIS A 168 -6.20 -0.24 2.84
CA HIS A 168 -4.74 -0.06 2.79
C HIS A 168 -4.00 -1.33 2.37
N ALA A 169 -2.73 -1.18 1.98
CA ALA A 169 -1.76 -2.27 1.85
C ALA A 169 -0.83 -2.24 3.08
N PRO A 170 -1.01 -3.13 4.08
CA PRO A 170 -0.44 -2.94 5.42
C PRO A 170 1.07 -3.18 5.50
N ARG A 171 1.56 -4.36 5.08
CA ARG A 171 2.97 -4.75 5.19
C ARG A 171 3.26 -6.08 4.48
N ARG A 172 4.54 -6.42 4.34
CA ARG A 172 4.98 -7.72 3.80
C ARG A 172 4.28 -8.89 4.51
N GLY A 173 3.87 -9.91 3.77
CA GLY A 173 3.13 -11.09 4.25
C GLY A 173 1.64 -10.84 4.48
N LYS A 174 1.15 -9.66 4.13
CA LYS A 174 -0.28 -9.31 4.15
C LYS A 174 -0.71 -8.85 2.77
N SER A 175 -2.02 -8.68 2.59
CA SER A 175 -2.64 -8.22 1.36
C SER A 175 -3.42 -6.93 1.60
N VAL A 176 -3.81 -6.25 0.51
CA VAL A 176 -4.74 -5.13 0.55
C VAL A 176 -5.99 -5.56 1.31
N THR A 177 -6.34 -4.80 2.33
CA THR A 177 -7.43 -5.13 3.26
C THR A 177 -8.15 -3.89 3.76
N ILE A 178 -9.34 -4.09 4.31
CA ILE A 178 -10.10 -3.05 5.03
C ILE A 178 -9.86 -3.20 6.52
N ASP A 179 -9.62 -2.08 7.18
CA ASP A 179 -9.47 -1.98 8.62
C ASP A 179 -10.33 -0.83 9.19
N THR A 180 -10.31 -0.61 10.51
CA THR A 180 -11.13 0.41 11.17
C THR A 180 -10.32 1.30 12.11
N LEU A 181 -10.65 2.59 12.11
CA LEU A 181 -10.10 3.60 13.03
C LEU A 181 -10.50 3.37 14.49
N LYS A 182 -11.49 2.49 14.75
CA LYS A 182 -11.92 2.13 16.11
C LYS A 182 -10.92 1.22 16.84
N LYS A 183 -9.96 0.64 16.14
CA LYS A 183 -8.91 -0.16 16.80
C LYS A 183 -7.91 0.77 17.50
N PRO A 184 -7.59 0.53 18.78
CA PRO A 184 -6.63 1.35 19.54
C PRO A 184 -5.29 1.52 18.84
N TYR A 185 -4.84 0.49 18.13
CA TYR A 185 -3.62 0.56 17.32
C TYR A 185 -3.66 1.67 16.27
N TRP A 186 -4.73 1.77 15.48
CA TRP A 186 -4.85 2.79 14.44
C TRP A 186 -5.13 4.17 15.01
N GLU A 187 -5.84 4.22 16.12
CA GLU A 187 -6.11 5.47 16.83
C GLU A 187 -4.82 6.12 17.36
N SER A 188 -3.95 5.34 18.01
CA SER A 188 -2.69 5.82 18.57
C SER A 188 -1.64 6.20 17.51
N HIS A 189 -1.75 5.68 16.29
CA HIS A 189 -0.83 5.96 15.19
C HIS A 189 -1.36 6.98 14.17
N TYR A 190 -2.58 7.46 14.36
CA TYR A 190 -3.18 8.49 13.49
C TYR A 190 -2.41 9.81 13.61
N VAL A 191 -2.04 10.40 12.46
CA VAL A 191 -1.32 11.67 12.41
C VAL A 191 -2.19 12.79 11.84
N VAL A 192 -2.72 12.59 10.65
CA VAL A 192 -3.49 13.60 9.92
C VAL A 192 -4.32 12.94 8.82
N ALA A 193 -5.39 13.60 8.41
CA ALA A 193 -6.07 13.28 7.16
C ALA A 193 -6.02 14.46 6.19
N LYS A 194 -6.11 14.14 4.90
CA LYS A 194 -6.16 15.14 3.82
C LYS A 194 -7.23 14.79 2.80
N ARG A 195 -7.95 15.81 2.37
CA ARG A 195 -8.85 15.76 1.21
C ARG A 195 -8.10 16.26 0.00
N VAL A 196 -7.88 15.36 -0.94
CA VAL A 196 -7.14 15.62 -2.18
C VAL A 196 -8.07 15.70 -3.40
N LEU A 197 -9.26 15.11 -3.31
CA LEU A 197 -10.28 15.25 -4.35
C LEU A 197 -10.88 16.64 -4.32
N PRO A 198 -11.14 17.26 -5.49
CA PRO A 198 -11.76 18.56 -5.58
C PRO A 198 -13.13 18.53 -4.90
N LYS A 199 -13.51 19.66 -4.31
CA LYS A 199 -14.91 19.86 -3.87
C LYS A 199 -15.78 19.81 -5.12
N GLU A 200 -16.92 19.11 -5.06
CA GLU A 200 -17.94 19.26 -6.10
C GLU A 200 -18.23 20.75 -6.29
N GLN A 201 -17.85 21.28 -7.41
CA GLN A 201 -18.46 22.52 -7.89
C GLN A 201 -19.89 22.11 -8.24
N ASN A 202 -20.83 22.56 -7.43
CA ASN A 202 -22.23 22.40 -7.73
C ASN A 202 -22.44 22.91 -9.17
N ALA A 203 -22.76 21.98 -10.09
CA ALA A 203 -23.09 22.30 -11.47
C ALA A 203 -24.49 22.98 -11.55
N ILE A 204 -24.70 23.98 -10.70
CA ILE A 204 -25.88 24.83 -10.71
C ILE A 204 -25.40 26.23 -11.04
N GLN A 205 -24.90 26.44 -12.24
CA GLN A 205 -24.83 27.80 -12.84
C GLN A 205 -24.66 27.72 -14.37
N VAL A 206 -25.48 26.99 -15.08
CA VAL A 206 -25.70 27.27 -16.52
C VAL A 206 -27.15 26.91 -16.90
N VAL A 207 -28.14 27.58 -16.33
CA VAL A 207 -29.41 27.76 -17.01
C VAL A 207 -29.96 29.14 -16.55
N GLN A 208 -29.32 30.19 -16.99
CA GLN A 208 -29.97 31.51 -17.11
C GLN A 208 -29.24 32.30 -18.20
N ARG A 209 -29.62 32.03 -19.44
CA ARG A 209 -29.69 33.00 -20.53
C ARG A 209 -30.65 32.49 -21.59
#